data_21e54a583fa8ae11853c4f8b2f20271f
#
_entry.id   21e54a583fa8ae11853c4f8b2f20271f
#
_cell.length_a   1.000
_cell.length_b   1.000
_cell.length_c   1.000
_cell.angle_alpha   90.00
_cell.angle_beta   90.00
_cell.angle_gamma   90.00
#
_symmetry.space_group_name_H-M   'P 1'
#
loop_
_entity.id
_entity.type
_entity.pdbx_description
1 polymer ?
#
loop_
_entity_poly.entity_id
_entity_poly.type
_entity_poly.pdbx_seq_one_letter_code
_entity_poly.pdbx_strand_id
1 'polypeptide(L)'
;MTTAPISSDEIDIVHVSKHYAQRGAPLAVLDDITLRVRPGEFVSVVGASGCGKSTLLRLIAGLDADYRGTIRVAGEPVRDTSLERGIVFQDHRLFPWLTASQNIHAALRNAPLSAKEKRAAVAEHIALVGLNGFENAYPHELSGGMAQRVAIARGLVNRPRVLLLDEPFGALDALTRGRLQNELQRIWEHERITMILVTHDVDEALYLGDRVVTMAPRPGRIERIVDVALPRPRERSDPRFIRLRDAVLADFAEPGIASAEHDEPPHGGLPARPAQQPVTAWRLAR
;
A
#
# COMPACT_ATOMS: atom_id res chain seq x y z
N MET A 1 -22.07 32.54 -2.99
CA MET A 1 -21.65 31.14 -2.75
C MET A 1 -20.47 31.19 -1.81
N THR A 2 -20.72 30.94 -0.51
CA THR A 2 -19.70 30.99 0.54
C THR A 2 -18.94 29.66 0.50
N THR A 3 -17.73 29.66 -0.02
CA THR A 3 -16.84 28.52 0.12
C THR A 3 -16.52 28.34 1.60
N ALA A 4 -16.98 27.23 2.20
CA ALA A 4 -16.57 26.85 3.54
C ALA A 4 -15.01 26.83 3.60
N PRO A 5 -14.38 27.29 4.70
CA PRO A 5 -12.94 27.24 4.83
C PRO A 5 -12.50 25.78 4.73
N ILE A 6 -11.65 25.48 3.76
CA ILE A 6 -11.01 24.16 3.60
C ILE A 6 -10.15 23.98 4.84
N SER A 7 -10.39 22.91 5.61
CA SER A 7 -9.54 22.54 6.74
C SER A 7 -8.11 22.37 6.22
N SER A 8 -7.13 23.02 6.85
CA SER A 8 -5.74 23.08 6.39
C SER A 8 -5.03 21.70 6.31
N ASP A 9 -5.65 20.65 6.84
CA ASP A 9 -5.05 19.32 7.00
C ASP A 9 -5.77 18.21 6.20
N GLU A 10 -6.65 18.59 5.27
CA GLU A 10 -7.40 17.65 4.44
C GLU A 10 -6.63 17.30 3.16
N ILE A 11 -6.77 16.05 2.67
CA ILE A 11 -6.37 15.71 1.31
C ILE A 11 -7.60 15.87 0.43
N ASP A 12 -7.49 16.70 -0.60
CA ASP A 12 -8.56 16.98 -1.56
C ASP A 12 -8.09 16.61 -2.97
N ILE A 13 -8.75 15.61 -3.55
CA ILE A 13 -8.50 15.08 -4.89
C ILE A 13 -9.75 15.39 -5.71
N VAL A 14 -9.62 16.19 -6.76
CA VAL A 14 -10.76 16.69 -7.54
C VAL A 14 -10.52 16.43 -9.02
N HIS A 15 -11.39 15.57 -9.60
CA HIS A 15 -11.42 15.24 -11.02
C HIS A 15 -10.07 14.83 -11.59
N VAL A 16 -9.31 13.98 -10.84
CA VAL A 16 -7.97 13.56 -11.22
C VAL A 16 -8.02 12.43 -12.25
N SER A 17 -7.38 12.68 -13.41
CA SER A 17 -7.20 11.70 -14.47
C SER A 17 -5.73 11.59 -14.87
N LYS A 18 -5.24 10.37 -15.11
CA LYS A 18 -3.85 10.08 -15.49
C LYS A 18 -3.78 9.18 -16.70
N HIS A 19 -2.96 9.59 -17.68
CA HIS A 19 -2.65 8.79 -18.85
C HIS A 19 -1.14 8.61 -18.96
N TYR A 20 -0.71 7.42 -19.38
CA TYR A 20 0.70 7.17 -19.75
C TYR A 20 0.84 7.05 -21.25
N ALA A 21 1.94 7.59 -21.78
CA ALA A 21 2.28 7.38 -23.19
C ALA A 21 2.64 5.90 -23.41
N GLN A 22 1.92 5.23 -24.29
CA GLN A 22 2.18 3.86 -24.72
C GLN A 22 2.28 3.82 -26.25
N ARG A 23 2.99 2.81 -26.81
CA ARG A 23 3.10 2.65 -28.26
C ARG A 23 1.71 2.51 -28.89
N GLY A 24 1.31 3.51 -29.70
CA GLY A 24 0.09 3.52 -30.48
C GLY A 24 -1.06 4.38 -29.94
N ALA A 25 -1.34 4.36 -28.63
CA ALA A 25 -2.40 5.17 -28.02
C ALA A 25 -2.11 5.46 -26.54
N PRO A 26 -2.57 6.58 -25.97
CA PRO A 26 -2.41 6.87 -24.54
C PRO A 26 -3.21 5.84 -23.72
N LEU A 27 -2.55 5.26 -22.72
CA LEU A 27 -3.17 4.35 -21.74
C LEU A 27 -3.79 5.19 -20.63
N ALA A 28 -5.11 5.20 -20.52
CA ALA A 28 -5.82 5.77 -19.39
C ALA A 28 -5.67 4.84 -18.17
N VAL A 29 -5.04 5.34 -17.10
CA VAL A 29 -4.81 4.58 -15.86
C VAL A 29 -5.75 5.03 -14.76
N LEU A 30 -6.01 6.33 -14.61
CA LEU A 30 -7.01 6.89 -13.71
C LEU A 30 -7.95 7.77 -14.51
N ASP A 31 -9.23 7.74 -14.16
CA ASP A 31 -10.26 8.55 -14.81
C ASP A 31 -11.23 9.11 -13.77
N ASP A 32 -11.24 10.43 -13.67
CA ASP A 32 -12.15 11.23 -12.85
C ASP A 32 -12.19 10.85 -11.35
N ILE A 33 -11.02 10.66 -10.76
CA ILE A 33 -10.91 10.37 -9.32
C ILE A 33 -11.23 11.63 -8.51
N THR A 34 -12.27 11.54 -7.67
CA THR A 34 -12.63 12.58 -6.70
C THR A 34 -12.74 11.94 -5.33
N LEU A 35 -11.88 12.35 -4.38
CA LEU A 35 -11.81 11.81 -3.03
C LEU A 35 -11.34 12.88 -2.06
N ARG A 36 -12.04 12.98 -0.93
CA ARG A 36 -11.64 13.83 0.19
C ARG A 36 -11.28 12.97 1.39
N VAL A 37 -10.14 13.23 2.02
CA VAL A 37 -9.66 12.54 3.23
C VAL A 37 -9.54 13.55 4.36
N ARG A 38 -10.14 13.25 5.49
CA ARG A 38 -10.16 14.14 6.65
C ARG A 38 -8.84 14.06 7.43
N PRO A 39 -8.49 15.10 8.21
CA PRO A 39 -7.33 15.06 9.09
C PRO A 39 -7.38 13.86 10.05
N GLY A 40 -6.28 13.14 10.19
CA GLY A 40 -6.16 11.97 11.06
C GLY A 40 -6.99 10.76 10.65
N GLU A 41 -7.63 10.79 9.49
CA GLU A 41 -8.42 9.66 8.97
C GLU A 41 -7.51 8.58 8.39
N PHE A 42 -7.89 7.32 8.57
CA PHE A 42 -7.27 6.18 7.91
C PHE A 42 -8.17 5.73 6.75
N VAL A 43 -7.78 6.01 5.52
CA VAL A 43 -8.50 5.57 4.32
C VAL A 43 -7.77 4.39 3.68
N SER A 44 -8.51 3.31 3.41
CA SER A 44 -8.01 2.17 2.66
C SER A 44 -8.58 2.19 1.24
N VAL A 45 -7.73 2.05 0.23
CA VAL A 45 -8.11 1.96 -1.18
C VAL A 45 -7.88 0.53 -1.65
N VAL A 46 -8.95 -0.15 -2.06
CA VAL A 46 -8.91 -1.55 -2.48
C VAL A 46 -9.38 -1.71 -3.93
N GLY A 47 -8.80 -2.67 -4.63
CA GLY A 47 -9.15 -2.94 -6.03
C GLY A 47 -8.21 -3.95 -6.66
N ALA A 48 -8.59 -4.46 -7.83
CA ALA A 48 -7.80 -5.44 -8.59
C ALA A 48 -6.40 -4.90 -8.94
N SER A 49 -5.46 -5.81 -9.19
CA SER A 49 -4.12 -5.43 -9.66
C SER A 49 -4.22 -4.63 -10.97
N GLY A 50 -3.45 -3.54 -11.07
CA GLY A 50 -3.45 -2.68 -12.25
C GLY A 50 -4.61 -1.69 -12.37
N CYS A 51 -5.50 -1.54 -11.36
CA CYS A 51 -6.55 -0.52 -11.38
C CYS A 51 -6.07 0.91 -11.05
N GLY A 52 -4.77 1.14 -10.88
CA GLY A 52 -4.22 2.50 -10.71
C GLY A 52 -3.97 2.93 -9.26
N LYS A 53 -4.14 2.08 -8.24
CA LYS A 53 -3.95 2.42 -6.81
C LYS A 53 -2.58 3.01 -6.51
N SER A 54 -1.50 2.33 -6.89
CA SER A 54 -0.12 2.82 -6.70
C SER A 54 0.16 4.09 -7.51
N THR A 55 -0.51 4.25 -8.67
CA THR A 55 -0.44 5.50 -9.44
C THR A 55 -1.05 6.64 -8.64
N LEU A 56 -2.25 6.46 -8.06
CA LEU A 56 -2.89 7.46 -7.22
C LEU A 56 -1.99 7.87 -6.04
N LEU A 57 -1.37 6.89 -5.34
CA LEU A 57 -0.42 7.20 -4.27
C LEU A 57 0.78 8.02 -4.74
N ARG A 58 1.33 7.71 -5.93
CA ARG A 58 2.46 8.47 -6.50
C ARG A 58 2.09 9.91 -6.83
N LEU A 59 0.87 10.14 -7.31
CA LEU A 59 0.37 11.50 -7.55
C LEU A 59 0.24 12.28 -6.23
N ILE A 60 -0.35 11.68 -5.19
CA ILE A 60 -0.49 12.31 -3.87
C ILE A 60 0.88 12.56 -3.23
N ALA A 61 1.86 11.66 -3.40
CA ALA A 61 3.23 11.83 -2.93
C ALA A 61 3.99 12.96 -3.64
N GLY A 62 3.52 13.39 -4.83
CA GLY A 62 4.22 14.32 -5.70
C GLY A 62 5.39 13.69 -6.47
N LEU A 63 5.38 12.35 -6.62
CA LEU A 63 6.38 11.61 -7.40
C LEU A 63 6.09 11.63 -8.91
N ASP A 64 4.88 12.00 -9.29
CA ASP A 64 4.45 12.20 -10.66
C ASP A 64 3.51 13.42 -10.68
N ALA A 65 3.82 14.41 -11.48
CA ALA A 65 3.08 15.66 -11.59
C ALA A 65 2.27 15.79 -12.90
N ASP A 66 2.40 14.81 -13.81
CA ASP A 66 1.71 14.80 -15.09
C ASP A 66 0.32 14.15 -14.94
N TYR A 67 -0.70 14.94 -14.60
CA TYR A 67 -2.09 14.53 -14.49
C TYR A 67 -3.02 15.71 -14.77
N ARG A 68 -4.31 15.41 -15.02
CA ARG A 68 -5.39 16.41 -15.08
C ARG A 68 -6.13 16.43 -13.74
N GLY A 69 -6.78 17.55 -13.44
CA GLY A 69 -7.48 17.76 -12.17
C GLY A 69 -6.61 18.44 -11.13
N THR A 70 -6.95 18.28 -9.86
CA THR A 70 -6.24 18.92 -8.74
C THR A 70 -6.05 17.97 -7.58
N ILE A 71 -4.86 17.96 -6.99
CA ILE A 71 -4.57 17.30 -5.71
C ILE A 71 -4.03 18.36 -4.77
N ARG A 72 -4.63 18.48 -3.59
CA ARG A 72 -4.19 19.37 -2.51
C ARG A 72 -3.96 18.56 -1.23
N VAL A 73 -2.97 18.97 -0.47
CA VAL A 73 -2.69 18.46 0.88
C VAL A 73 -2.53 19.66 1.79
N ALA A 74 -3.26 19.71 2.91
CA ALA A 74 -3.30 20.87 3.80
C ALA A 74 -3.65 22.19 3.07
N GLY A 75 -4.54 22.12 2.08
CA GLY A 75 -4.93 23.26 1.24
C GLY A 75 -3.94 23.62 0.12
N GLU A 76 -2.69 23.13 0.17
CA GLU A 76 -1.65 23.43 -0.79
C GLU A 76 -1.63 22.45 -1.97
N PRO A 77 -1.50 22.91 -3.22
CA PRO A 77 -1.45 22.03 -4.38
C PRO A 77 -0.17 21.17 -4.37
N VAL A 78 -0.35 19.87 -4.66
CA VAL A 78 0.77 18.93 -4.79
C VAL A 78 1.44 19.14 -6.14
N ARG A 79 2.69 19.63 -6.12
CA ARG A 79 3.50 19.87 -7.33
C ARG A 79 4.78 19.04 -7.37
N ASP A 80 5.30 18.69 -6.20
CA ASP A 80 6.57 17.99 -6.01
C ASP A 80 6.53 17.17 -4.71
N THR A 81 7.58 16.41 -4.43
CA THR A 81 7.75 15.70 -3.15
C THR A 81 7.90 16.66 -1.97
N SER A 82 7.48 16.24 -0.78
CA SER A 82 7.59 17.04 0.44
C SER A 82 7.87 16.14 1.65
N LEU A 83 8.54 16.67 2.67
CA LEU A 83 8.73 15.99 3.95
C LEU A 83 7.42 15.80 4.73
N GLU A 84 6.36 16.54 4.38
CA GLU A 84 5.03 16.39 4.98
C GLU A 84 4.26 15.16 4.47
N ARG A 85 4.78 14.47 3.46
CA ARG A 85 4.20 13.26 2.87
C ARG A 85 5.20 12.11 2.92
N GLY A 86 5.02 11.21 3.88
CA GLY A 86 5.75 9.96 3.97
C GLY A 86 5.19 8.92 3.01
N ILE A 87 6.05 8.07 2.44
CA ILE A 87 5.63 6.94 1.60
C ILE A 87 6.36 5.68 1.99
N VAL A 88 5.62 4.58 2.09
CA VAL A 88 6.10 3.21 2.30
C VAL A 88 5.68 2.39 1.09
N PHE A 89 6.64 1.79 0.40
CA PHE A 89 6.40 0.98 -0.79
C PHE A 89 6.18 -0.49 -0.43
N GLN A 90 5.62 -1.25 -1.34
CA GLN A 90 5.42 -2.69 -1.26
C GLN A 90 6.74 -3.42 -1.02
N ASP A 91 7.78 -3.09 -1.78
CA ASP A 91 9.15 -3.44 -1.49
C ASP A 91 9.72 -2.37 -0.54
N HIS A 92 10.22 -2.78 0.61
CA HIS A 92 10.72 -1.88 1.66
C HIS A 92 11.80 -0.90 1.20
N ARG A 93 12.48 -1.17 0.07
CA ARG A 93 13.48 -0.29 -0.59
C ARG A 93 14.50 0.29 0.39
N LEU A 94 15.01 -0.57 1.28
CA LEU A 94 16.09 -0.18 2.17
C LEU A 94 17.40 -0.11 1.37
N PHE A 95 18.26 0.84 1.74
CA PHE A 95 19.61 0.91 1.21
C PHE A 95 20.41 -0.26 1.79
N PRO A 96 20.86 -1.24 0.98
CA PRO A 96 21.45 -2.48 1.49
C PRO A 96 22.81 -2.28 2.20
N TRP A 97 23.47 -1.16 1.96
CA TRP A 97 24.74 -0.76 2.59
C TRP A 97 24.58 0.10 3.84
N LEU A 98 23.37 0.41 4.26
CA LEU A 98 23.05 1.17 5.47
C LEU A 98 22.40 0.26 6.50
N THR A 99 22.70 0.48 7.78
CA THR A 99 22.00 -0.20 8.88
C THR A 99 20.56 0.28 9.01
N ALA A 100 19.76 -0.36 9.87
CA ALA A 100 18.38 0.06 10.16
C ALA A 100 18.32 1.53 10.61
N SER A 101 19.15 1.91 11.59
CA SER A 101 19.26 3.29 12.07
C SER A 101 19.67 4.27 10.96
N GLN A 102 20.65 3.90 10.13
CA GLN A 102 21.12 4.73 9.03
C GLN A 102 20.07 4.87 7.93
N ASN A 103 19.28 3.82 7.64
CA ASN A 103 18.16 3.89 6.70
C ASN A 103 17.10 4.90 7.15
N ILE A 104 16.75 4.89 8.44
CA ILE A 104 15.81 5.88 9.00
C ILE A 104 16.43 7.28 8.99
N HIS A 105 17.69 7.41 9.39
CA HIS A 105 18.42 8.68 9.40
C HIS A 105 18.52 9.33 8.02
N ALA A 106 18.61 8.52 6.96
CA ALA A 106 18.68 9.01 5.57
C ALA A 106 17.47 9.89 5.19
N ALA A 107 16.28 9.60 5.73
CA ALA A 107 15.08 10.42 5.49
C ALA A 107 15.17 11.82 6.12
N LEU A 108 16.00 11.99 7.15
CA LEU A 108 16.21 13.27 7.83
C LEU A 108 17.29 14.15 7.16
N ARG A 109 17.83 13.73 6.00
CA ARG A 109 18.94 14.45 5.35
C ARG A 109 18.62 15.95 5.18
N ASN A 110 17.43 16.26 4.68
CA ASN A 110 16.97 17.62 4.38
C ASN A 110 16.10 18.22 5.51
N ALA A 111 15.92 17.51 6.64
CA ALA A 111 15.16 18.04 7.76
C ALA A 111 15.95 19.16 8.45
N PRO A 112 15.30 20.28 8.85
CA PRO A 112 15.94 21.42 9.52
C PRO A 112 16.19 21.12 11.01
N LEU A 113 16.85 20.00 11.29
CA LEU A 113 17.17 19.48 12.62
C LEU A 113 18.68 19.41 12.83
N SER A 114 19.14 19.67 14.07
CA SER A 114 20.52 19.44 14.49
C SER A 114 20.88 17.96 14.47
N ALA A 115 22.15 17.62 14.45
CA ALA A 115 22.62 16.23 14.50
C ALA A 115 22.16 15.51 15.77
N LYS A 116 21.98 16.21 16.90
CA LYS A 116 21.48 15.64 18.16
C LYS A 116 19.99 15.29 18.03
N GLU A 117 19.18 16.21 17.47
CA GLU A 117 17.75 15.99 17.24
C GLU A 117 17.50 14.86 16.26
N LYS A 118 18.28 14.81 15.15
CA LYS A 118 18.18 13.71 14.18
C LYS A 118 18.44 12.34 14.84
N ARG A 119 19.47 12.23 15.68
CA ARG A 119 19.75 10.98 16.41
C ARG A 119 18.62 10.62 17.38
N ALA A 120 18.08 11.60 18.10
CA ALA A 120 16.96 11.39 19.03
C ALA A 120 15.71 10.91 18.27
N ALA A 121 15.37 11.55 17.15
CA ALA A 121 14.23 11.16 16.31
C ALA A 121 14.39 9.72 15.75
N VAL A 122 15.59 9.34 15.33
CA VAL A 122 15.85 7.96 14.86
C VAL A 122 15.64 6.96 16.00
N ALA A 123 16.18 7.21 17.19
CA ALA A 123 16.02 6.32 18.34
C ALA A 123 14.55 6.18 18.77
N GLU A 124 13.81 7.28 18.79
CA GLU A 124 12.36 7.31 19.06
C GLU A 124 11.58 6.42 18.07
N HIS A 125 11.85 6.55 16.77
CA HIS A 125 11.13 5.78 15.75
C HIS A 125 11.56 4.31 15.69
N ILE A 126 12.79 3.97 16.04
CA ILE A 126 13.22 2.57 16.24
C ILE A 126 12.42 1.94 17.38
N ALA A 127 12.29 2.64 18.51
CA ALA A 127 11.48 2.18 19.64
C ALA A 127 9.99 2.08 19.27
N LEU A 128 9.44 3.07 18.54
CA LEU A 128 8.05 3.11 18.08
C LEU A 128 7.68 1.85 17.27
N VAL A 129 8.59 1.39 16.40
CA VAL A 129 8.35 0.19 15.57
C VAL A 129 8.89 -1.11 16.20
N GLY A 130 9.29 -1.08 17.48
CA GLY A 130 9.73 -2.27 18.22
C GLY A 130 11.01 -2.92 17.69
N LEU A 131 11.98 -2.13 17.23
CA LEU A 131 13.26 -2.61 16.68
C LEU A 131 14.45 -2.31 17.58
N ASN A 132 14.22 -2.10 18.90
CA ASN A 132 15.31 -1.95 19.86
C ASN A 132 16.24 -3.17 19.85
N GLY A 133 17.55 -2.93 19.79
CA GLY A 133 18.59 -3.97 19.67
C GLY A 133 18.94 -4.34 18.23
N PHE A 134 18.23 -3.81 17.22
CA PHE A 134 18.48 -4.04 15.79
C PHE A 134 18.93 -2.78 15.05
N GLU A 135 19.34 -1.74 15.77
CA GLU A 135 19.73 -0.43 15.22
C GLU A 135 20.86 -0.55 14.20
N ASN A 136 21.80 -1.45 14.46
CA ASN A 136 22.99 -1.67 13.66
C ASN A 136 22.87 -2.83 12.66
N ALA A 137 21.74 -3.51 12.61
CA ALA A 137 21.52 -4.60 11.65
C ALA A 137 21.36 -4.06 10.23
N TYR A 138 21.99 -4.72 9.26
CA TYR A 138 21.83 -4.45 7.83
C TYR A 138 20.56 -5.12 7.28
N PRO A 139 20.00 -4.65 6.15
CA PRO A 139 18.77 -5.20 5.57
C PRO A 139 18.79 -6.73 5.37
N HIS A 140 19.93 -7.32 5.03
CA HIS A 140 20.08 -8.76 4.84
C HIS A 140 20.10 -9.58 6.16
N GLU A 141 20.25 -8.91 7.30
CA GLU A 141 20.20 -9.52 8.64
C GLU A 141 18.79 -9.39 9.27
N LEU A 142 17.88 -8.66 8.61
CA LEU A 142 16.51 -8.43 9.08
C LEU A 142 15.55 -9.43 8.44
N SER A 143 14.52 -9.87 9.19
CA SER A 143 13.38 -10.53 8.59
C SER A 143 12.59 -9.54 7.70
N GLY A 144 11.78 -10.05 6.76
CA GLY A 144 10.93 -9.19 5.91
C GLY A 144 10.04 -8.23 6.71
N GLY A 145 9.45 -8.72 7.82
CA GLY A 145 8.66 -7.89 8.73
C GLY A 145 9.47 -6.82 9.46
N MET A 146 10.72 -7.14 9.86
CA MET A 146 11.62 -6.14 10.46
C MET A 146 12.03 -5.08 9.43
N ALA A 147 12.37 -5.49 8.21
CA ALA A 147 12.72 -4.57 7.14
C ALA A 147 11.54 -3.63 6.80
N GLN A 148 10.32 -4.16 6.82
CA GLN A 148 9.10 -3.34 6.62
C GLN A 148 8.89 -2.34 7.77
N ARG A 149 9.14 -2.72 9.02
CA ARG A 149 9.12 -1.80 10.18
C ARG A 149 10.15 -0.67 10.04
N VAL A 150 11.35 -0.96 9.54
CA VAL A 150 12.35 0.07 9.22
C VAL A 150 11.82 1.02 8.15
N ALA A 151 11.14 0.50 7.10
CA ALA A 151 10.56 1.33 6.05
C ALA A 151 9.42 2.22 6.59
N ILE A 152 8.58 1.71 7.50
CA ILE A 152 7.53 2.49 8.18
C ILE A 152 8.18 3.58 9.04
N ALA A 153 9.16 3.25 9.88
CA ALA A 153 9.88 4.22 10.70
C ALA A 153 10.53 5.32 9.84
N ARG A 154 11.14 4.94 8.70
CA ARG A 154 11.71 5.88 7.73
C ARG A 154 10.65 6.81 7.14
N GLY A 155 9.44 6.31 6.88
CA GLY A 155 8.31 7.11 6.39
C GLY A 155 7.78 8.09 7.44
N LEU A 156 7.89 7.75 8.72
CA LEU A 156 7.34 8.53 9.85
C LEU A 156 8.33 9.54 10.45
N VAL A 157 9.64 9.33 10.34
CA VAL A 157 10.66 10.05 11.11
C VAL A 157 10.68 11.57 10.88
N ASN A 158 10.16 12.04 9.75
CA ASN A 158 9.94 13.46 9.46
C ASN A 158 8.64 14.01 10.09
N ARG A 159 7.88 13.18 10.81
CA ARG A 159 6.55 13.52 11.34
C ARG A 159 5.64 14.09 10.26
N PRO A 160 5.41 13.33 9.17
CA PRO A 160 4.62 13.81 8.04
C PRO A 160 3.15 14.01 8.47
N ARG A 161 2.43 14.89 7.77
CA ARG A 161 0.97 15.03 7.92
C ARG A 161 0.22 13.86 7.31
N VAL A 162 0.79 13.26 6.27
CA VAL A 162 0.21 12.15 5.52
C VAL A 162 1.21 11.03 5.38
N LEU A 163 0.81 9.79 5.71
CA LEU A 163 1.54 8.57 5.41
C LEU A 163 0.82 7.77 4.33
N LEU A 164 1.51 7.51 3.24
CA LEU A 164 1.04 6.74 2.10
C LEU A 164 1.65 5.34 2.15
N LEU A 165 0.83 4.29 2.07
CA LEU A 165 1.22 2.90 2.25
C LEU A 165 0.80 2.10 1.00
N ASP A 166 1.78 1.69 0.18
CA ASP A 166 1.55 0.95 -1.06
C ASP A 166 1.79 -0.55 -0.82
N GLU A 167 0.73 -1.32 -0.60
CA GLU A 167 0.73 -2.77 -0.32
C GLU A 167 1.77 -3.21 0.75
N PRO A 168 1.83 -2.56 1.93
CA PRO A 168 2.95 -2.71 2.87
C PRO A 168 3.05 -4.11 3.50
N PHE A 169 2.05 -4.97 3.30
CA PHE A 169 1.98 -6.30 3.91
C PHE A 169 2.07 -7.44 2.89
N GLY A 170 2.12 -7.13 1.58
CA GLY A 170 1.98 -8.12 0.50
C GLY A 170 3.03 -9.23 0.49
N ALA A 171 4.27 -8.94 0.92
CA ALA A 171 5.38 -9.89 0.94
C ALA A 171 5.53 -10.68 2.27
N LEU A 172 4.60 -10.51 3.23
CA LEU A 172 4.71 -11.08 4.57
C LEU A 172 3.86 -12.34 4.74
N ASP A 173 4.37 -13.30 5.55
CA ASP A 173 3.56 -14.42 6.01
C ASP A 173 2.38 -13.96 6.89
N ALA A 174 1.37 -14.81 7.06
CA ALA A 174 0.11 -14.45 7.72
C ALA A 174 0.30 -13.99 9.19
N LEU A 175 1.20 -14.61 9.96
CA LEU A 175 1.43 -14.25 11.36
C LEU A 175 2.15 -12.91 11.49
N THR A 176 3.19 -12.71 10.70
CA THR A 176 3.96 -11.46 10.65
C THR A 176 3.08 -10.31 10.17
N ARG A 177 2.25 -10.55 9.14
CA ARG A 177 1.28 -9.59 8.62
C ARG A 177 0.31 -9.14 9.70
N GLY A 178 -0.35 -10.06 10.42
CA GLY A 178 -1.29 -9.71 11.48
C GLY A 178 -0.65 -8.89 12.60
N ARG A 179 0.59 -9.24 13.00
CA ARG A 179 1.35 -8.45 14.00
C ARG A 179 1.65 -7.04 13.51
N LEU A 180 2.09 -6.90 12.27
CA LEU A 180 2.44 -5.59 11.71
C LEU A 180 1.21 -4.70 11.48
N GLN A 181 0.05 -5.29 11.12
CA GLN A 181 -1.23 -4.56 11.04
C GLN A 181 -1.64 -4.00 12.39
N ASN A 182 -1.55 -4.81 13.46
CA ASN A 182 -1.85 -4.35 14.82
C ASN A 182 -0.91 -3.23 15.26
N GLU A 183 0.35 -3.31 14.88
CA GLU A 183 1.35 -2.30 15.20
C GLU A 183 1.11 -1.00 14.43
N LEU A 184 0.80 -1.09 13.13
CA LEU A 184 0.44 0.08 12.33
C LEU A 184 -0.81 0.78 12.88
N GLN A 185 -1.80 0.02 13.34
CA GLN A 185 -2.98 0.59 14.00
C GLN A 185 -2.61 1.34 15.27
N ARG A 186 -1.74 0.77 16.14
CA ARG A 186 -1.26 1.45 17.35
C ARG A 186 -0.48 2.73 17.03
N ILE A 187 0.38 2.69 16.02
CA ILE A 187 1.11 3.86 15.54
C ILE A 187 0.13 4.94 15.08
N TRP A 188 -0.87 4.58 14.28
CA TRP A 188 -1.89 5.52 13.83
C TRP A 188 -2.70 6.11 14.99
N GLU A 189 -3.10 5.31 15.97
CA GLU A 189 -3.83 5.77 17.17
C GLU A 189 -2.98 6.73 18.02
N HIS A 190 -1.66 6.54 18.06
CA HIS A 190 -0.73 7.38 18.80
C HIS A 190 -0.40 8.68 18.05
N GLU A 191 -0.01 8.57 16.80
CA GLU A 191 0.49 9.70 16.01
C GLU A 191 -0.64 10.57 15.42
N ARG A 192 -1.84 10.00 15.25
CA ARG A 192 -3.02 10.68 14.69
C ARG A 192 -2.78 11.36 13.34
N ILE A 193 -1.87 10.81 12.54
CA ILE A 193 -1.60 11.29 11.18
C ILE A 193 -2.63 10.73 10.20
N THR A 194 -2.86 11.44 9.10
CA THR A 194 -3.70 10.94 8.01
C THR A 194 -2.99 9.81 7.30
N MET A 195 -3.64 8.65 7.11
CA MET A 195 -3.08 7.51 6.41
C MET A 195 -3.90 7.12 5.20
N ILE A 196 -3.23 6.82 4.07
CA ILE A 196 -3.84 6.17 2.91
C ILE A 196 -3.12 4.85 2.68
N LEU A 197 -3.85 3.75 2.80
CA LEU A 197 -3.40 2.40 2.51
C LEU A 197 -3.93 1.96 1.15
N VAL A 198 -3.07 1.50 0.29
CA VAL A 198 -3.46 0.77 -0.92
C VAL A 198 -3.19 -0.71 -0.69
N THR A 199 -4.17 -1.54 -0.96
CA THR A 199 -4.09 -3.01 -0.86
C THR A 199 -5.03 -3.68 -1.87
N HIS A 200 -4.82 -4.96 -2.12
CA HIS A 200 -5.77 -5.82 -2.82
C HIS A 200 -6.55 -6.72 -1.84
N ASP A 201 -6.27 -6.64 -0.54
CA ASP A 201 -6.87 -7.46 0.51
C ASP A 201 -7.99 -6.65 1.21
N VAL A 202 -9.24 -7.11 1.07
CA VAL A 202 -10.42 -6.48 1.66
C VAL A 202 -10.41 -6.58 3.19
N ASP A 203 -9.90 -7.69 3.74
CA ASP A 203 -9.78 -7.86 5.20
C ASP A 203 -8.80 -6.84 5.80
N GLU A 204 -7.67 -6.57 5.14
CA GLU A 204 -6.73 -5.51 5.54
C GLU A 204 -7.40 -4.13 5.50
N ALA A 205 -8.07 -3.84 4.38
CA ALA A 205 -8.71 -2.56 4.16
C ALA A 205 -9.76 -2.26 5.24
N LEU A 206 -10.59 -3.23 5.57
CA LEU A 206 -11.62 -3.10 6.60
C LEU A 206 -11.04 -3.12 8.01
N TYR A 207 -9.95 -3.86 8.24
CA TYR A 207 -9.32 -3.94 9.56
C TYR A 207 -8.71 -2.61 9.97
N LEU A 208 -8.07 -1.91 9.04
CA LEU A 208 -7.31 -0.68 9.31
C LEU A 208 -8.09 0.61 9.01
N GLY A 209 -8.83 0.67 7.89
CA GLY A 209 -9.45 1.90 7.41
C GLY A 209 -10.68 2.36 8.21
N ASP A 210 -10.85 3.66 8.37
CA ASP A 210 -12.13 4.26 8.79
C ASP A 210 -13.11 4.28 7.63
N ARG A 211 -12.60 4.42 6.41
CA ARG A 211 -13.32 4.24 5.15
C ARG A 211 -12.56 3.33 4.21
N VAL A 212 -13.30 2.55 3.45
CA VAL A 212 -12.79 1.75 2.33
C VAL A 212 -13.31 2.33 1.02
N VAL A 213 -12.39 2.62 0.13
CA VAL A 213 -12.65 3.10 -1.24
C VAL A 213 -12.41 1.94 -2.19
N THR A 214 -13.46 1.48 -2.88
CA THR A 214 -13.31 0.44 -3.92
C THR A 214 -13.03 1.10 -5.27
N MET A 215 -12.08 0.52 -6.02
CA MET A 215 -11.68 1.01 -7.34
C MET A 215 -11.96 -0.03 -8.42
N ALA A 216 -12.73 0.37 -9.43
CA ALA A 216 -12.91 -0.38 -10.67
C ALA A 216 -11.64 -0.31 -11.54
N PRO A 217 -11.33 -1.35 -12.34
CA PRO A 217 -10.17 -1.35 -13.24
C PRO A 217 -10.48 -0.74 -14.61
N ARG A 218 -9.42 -0.22 -15.28
CA ARG A 218 -9.29 0.05 -16.73
C ARG A 218 -10.35 0.97 -17.37
N PRO A 219 -10.28 2.26 -17.15
CA PRO A 219 -9.40 2.99 -16.25
C PRO A 219 -9.87 2.89 -14.81
N GLY A 220 -8.94 3.14 -13.84
CA GLY A 220 -9.26 3.19 -12.43
C GLY A 220 -10.24 4.32 -12.13
N ARG A 221 -11.37 3.98 -11.53
CA ARG A 221 -12.41 4.90 -11.04
C ARG A 221 -12.80 4.50 -9.63
N ILE A 222 -13.23 5.46 -8.83
CA ILE A 222 -13.89 5.13 -7.56
C ILE A 222 -15.26 4.57 -7.87
N GLU A 223 -15.52 3.37 -7.41
CA GLU A 223 -16.80 2.69 -7.57
C GLU A 223 -17.71 2.95 -6.37
N ARG A 224 -17.16 2.79 -5.17
CA ARG A 224 -17.90 3.01 -3.93
C ARG A 224 -16.96 3.47 -2.82
N ILE A 225 -17.52 4.22 -1.85
CA ILE A 225 -16.87 4.56 -0.59
C ILE A 225 -17.73 4.00 0.53
N VAL A 226 -17.13 3.20 1.41
CA VAL A 226 -17.81 2.50 2.50
C VAL A 226 -17.24 2.98 3.82
N ASP A 227 -18.11 3.50 4.70
CA ASP A 227 -17.74 3.85 6.08
C ASP A 227 -17.63 2.57 6.92
N VAL A 228 -16.51 2.41 7.63
CA VAL A 228 -16.28 1.27 8.53
C VAL A 228 -16.65 1.65 9.95
N ALA A 229 -17.96 1.69 10.25
CA ALA A 229 -18.50 2.04 11.56
C ALA A 229 -18.34 0.91 12.59
N LEU A 230 -17.15 0.32 12.68
CA LEU A 230 -16.81 -0.73 13.65
C LEU A 230 -15.83 -0.17 14.68
N PRO A 231 -16.06 -0.46 15.99
CA PRO A 231 -15.15 -0.01 17.04
C PRO A 231 -13.77 -0.69 16.89
N ARG A 232 -12.72 -0.02 17.37
CA ARG A 232 -11.38 -0.58 17.48
C ARG A 232 -11.10 -1.04 18.93
N PRO A 233 -10.33 -2.11 19.16
CA PRO A 233 -9.75 -2.99 18.14
C PRO A 233 -10.83 -3.83 17.42
N ARG A 234 -10.70 -3.97 16.11
CA ARG A 234 -11.63 -4.75 15.30
C ARG A 234 -11.31 -6.24 15.38
N GLU A 235 -12.36 -7.07 15.42
CA GLU A 235 -12.24 -8.52 15.36
C GLU A 235 -12.76 -9.03 14.01
N ARG A 236 -11.92 -9.79 13.27
CA ARG A 236 -12.30 -10.35 11.97
C ARG A 236 -13.40 -11.39 12.05
N SER A 237 -13.62 -11.96 13.26
CA SER A 237 -14.71 -12.90 13.57
C SER A 237 -16.04 -12.20 13.92
N ASP A 238 -16.06 -10.86 14.10
CA ASP A 238 -17.29 -10.12 14.36
C ASP A 238 -18.26 -10.29 13.18
N PRO A 239 -19.51 -10.73 13.40
CA PRO A 239 -20.50 -10.87 12.33
C PRO A 239 -20.74 -9.56 11.53
N ARG A 240 -20.54 -8.38 12.14
CA ARG A 240 -20.63 -7.09 11.44
C ARG A 240 -19.46 -6.91 10.48
N PHE A 241 -18.26 -7.29 10.89
CA PHE A 241 -17.07 -7.28 10.04
C PHE A 241 -17.26 -8.20 8.83
N ILE A 242 -17.72 -9.43 9.08
CA ILE A 242 -17.97 -10.42 8.02
C ILE A 242 -18.98 -9.90 7.00
N ARG A 243 -20.13 -9.38 7.46
CA ARG A 243 -21.14 -8.79 6.56
C ARG A 243 -20.58 -7.63 5.72
N LEU A 244 -19.79 -6.75 6.34
CA LEU A 244 -19.19 -5.62 5.64
C LEU A 244 -18.16 -6.08 4.61
N ARG A 245 -17.35 -7.09 4.96
CA ARG A 245 -16.40 -7.74 4.04
C ARG A 245 -17.11 -8.32 2.82
N ASP A 246 -18.16 -9.11 3.06
CA ASP A 246 -18.92 -9.78 1.99
C ASP A 246 -19.58 -8.73 1.08
N ALA A 247 -20.08 -7.62 1.65
CA ALA A 247 -20.64 -6.52 0.88
C ALA A 247 -19.58 -5.77 0.03
N VAL A 248 -18.34 -5.64 0.51
CA VAL A 248 -17.24 -5.05 -0.27
C VAL A 248 -16.73 -6.03 -1.33
N LEU A 249 -16.64 -7.33 -1.00
CA LEU A 249 -16.25 -8.36 -1.97
C LEU A 249 -17.23 -8.47 -3.14
N ALA A 250 -18.52 -8.23 -2.90
CA ALA A 250 -19.54 -8.23 -3.96
C ALA A 250 -19.28 -7.17 -5.04
N ASP A 251 -18.58 -6.07 -4.72
CA ASP A 251 -18.19 -5.04 -5.71
C ASP A 251 -17.16 -5.59 -6.73
N PHE A 252 -16.42 -6.66 -6.38
CA PHE A 252 -15.41 -7.29 -7.23
C PHE A 252 -15.90 -8.57 -7.92
N ALA A 253 -17.13 -9.04 -7.58
CA ALA A 253 -17.74 -10.15 -8.27
C ALA A 253 -18.20 -9.67 -9.65
N GLU A 254 -17.58 -10.16 -10.74
CA GLU A 254 -18.02 -9.84 -12.10
C GLU A 254 -19.52 -10.20 -12.28
N PRO A 255 -20.35 -9.34 -12.87
CA PRO A 255 -21.67 -9.74 -13.32
C PRO A 255 -21.49 -10.65 -14.53
N GLY A 256 -21.32 -11.96 -14.33
CA GLY A 256 -21.30 -12.87 -15.47
C GLY A 256 -20.55 -14.21 -15.34
N ILE A 257 -20.14 -14.67 -14.16
CA ILE A 257 -19.71 -16.08 -14.01
C ILE A 257 -20.56 -16.73 -12.91
N ALA A 258 -21.86 -16.80 -13.17
CA ALA A 258 -22.72 -17.79 -12.54
C ALA A 258 -22.52 -19.10 -13.31
N SER A 259 -21.91 -20.09 -12.62
CA SER A 259 -21.97 -21.52 -12.96
C SER A 259 -21.72 -21.89 -14.43
N ALA A 260 -20.43 -21.96 -14.85
CA ALA A 260 -20.04 -23.01 -15.75
C ALA A 260 -19.82 -24.26 -14.92
N GLU A 261 -20.85 -25.09 -14.80
CA GLU A 261 -20.76 -26.47 -14.36
C GLU A 261 -19.62 -27.14 -15.12
N HIS A 262 -18.81 -27.90 -14.39
CA HIS A 262 -17.82 -28.80 -14.91
C HIS A 262 -18.49 -29.80 -15.88
N ASP A 263 -18.47 -29.49 -17.15
CA ASP A 263 -18.61 -30.50 -18.20
C ASP A 263 -17.20 -31.07 -18.47
N GLU A 264 -16.84 -32.11 -17.75
CA GLU A 264 -15.69 -32.94 -18.11
C GLU A 264 -16.00 -33.61 -19.46
N PRO A 265 -15.17 -33.40 -20.50
CA PRO A 265 -15.32 -34.22 -21.70
C PRO A 265 -14.91 -35.65 -21.41
N PRO A 266 -15.60 -36.70 -22.00
CA PRO A 266 -15.33 -38.07 -21.72
C PRO A 266 -13.92 -38.50 -22.15
N HIS A 267 -13.28 -39.27 -21.28
CA HIS A 267 -11.94 -39.83 -21.45
C HIS A 267 -11.75 -40.49 -22.82
N GLY A 268 -11.11 -39.81 -23.73
CA GLY A 268 -10.56 -40.41 -24.95
C GLY A 268 -9.16 -40.90 -24.68
N GLY A 269 -8.92 -42.20 -25.04
CA GLY A 269 -7.72 -42.94 -24.73
C GLY A 269 -6.39 -42.31 -25.13
N LEU A 270 -5.40 -42.52 -24.28
CA LEU A 270 -4.00 -42.16 -24.47
C LEU A 270 -3.40 -42.89 -25.68
N PRO A 271 -2.68 -42.22 -26.59
CA PRO A 271 -1.83 -42.91 -27.58
C PRO A 271 -0.56 -43.43 -26.91
N ALA A 272 -0.16 -44.63 -27.30
CA ALA A 272 1.00 -45.36 -26.81
C ALA A 272 2.31 -44.56 -26.95
N ARG A 273 3.15 -44.60 -25.91
CA ARG A 273 4.50 -44.04 -25.89
C ARG A 273 5.40 -44.78 -26.85
N PRO A 274 6.22 -44.14 -27.68
CA PRO A 274 7.29 -44.79 -28.41
C PRO A 274 8.44 -45.19 -27.46
N ALA A 275 9.05 -46.34 -27.75
CA ALA A 275 10.13 -46.96 -26.98
C ALA A 275 11.38 -46.06 -26.85
N GLN A 276 11.90 -45.96 -25.63
CA GLN A 276 13.16 -45.27 -25.33
C GLN A 276 14.33 -46.12 -25.86
N GLN A 277 15.22 -45.51 -26.64
CA GLN A 277 16.53 -46.08 -27.00
C GLN A 277 17.52 -45.89 -25.84
N PRO A 278 18.43 -46.82 -25.58
CA PRO A 278 19.39 -46.74 -24.48
C PRO A 278 20.47 -45.68 -24.72
N VAL A 279 20.72 -44.85 -23.73
CA VAL A 279 21.79 -43.85 -23.71
C VAL A 279 23.11 -44.54 -23.43
N THR A 280 24.02 -44.49 -24.38
CA THR A 280 25.42 -44.98 -24.29
C THR A 280 26.21 -44.13 -23.30
N ALA A 281 26.85 -44.81 -22.35
CA ALA A 281 27.74 -44.24 -21.35
C ALA A 281 28.97 -43.58 -21.98
N TRP A 282 29.25 -42.32 -21.65
CA TRP A 282 30.52 -41.65 -21.90
C TRP A 282 31.53 -42.04 -20.82
N ARG A 283 32.58 -42.76 -21.26
CA ARG A 283 33.79 -43.06 -20.46
C ARG A 283 34.61 -41.79 -20.27
N LEU A 284 34.97 -41.51 -19.03
CA LEU A 284 36.06 -40.64 -18.63
C LEU A 284 37.37 -41.19 -19.17
N ALA A 285 38.15 -40.36 -19.86
CA ALA A 285 39.57 -40.63 -20.13
C ALA A 285 40.35 -39.36 -19.71
N ARG A 286 41.17 -39.56 -18.68
CA ARG A 286 42.41 -38.89 -18.22
C ARG A 286 42.49 -37.35 -18.30
#